data_ba8306e707ef4c4df364c0c54446c4b4
#
_entry.id   ba8306e707ef4c4df364c0c54446c4b4
#
_cell.length_a   1.000
_cell.length_b   1.000
_cell.length_c   1.000
_cell.angle_alpha   90.00
_cell.angle_beta   90.00
_cell.angle_gamma   90.00
#
_symmetry.space_group_name_H-M   'P 1'
#
loop_
_entity.id
_entity.type
_entity.pdbx_description
1 polymer ?
#
loop_
_entity_poly.entity_id
_entity_poly.type
_entity_poly.pdbx_seq_one_letter_code
_entity_poly.pdbx_strand_id
1 'polypeptide(L)'
;MKLLATDMDGTFLRDDKSYSEEFNALYKQMLKKDIQFVIASGNQYEALVCKFDDDIKDDLYYLCENGTKIVYRGDVIYKHCLETDDYQHALNILKEDEECMLVVSGVKHAYILKKFEDRKDFITLFIKNIVFVDSFDEIDDEILKFSVANFDGKIEDRLEVIKKRINPKFRVVTT
;
A
#
# COMPACT_ATOMS: atom_id res chain seq x y z
N MET A 1 -13.99 -15.21 19.13
CA MET A 1 -13.59 -14.65 17.80
C MET A 1 -12.29 -15.31 17.34
N LYS A 2 -12.21 -15.77 16.11
CA LYS A 2 -11.00 -16.29 15.47
C LYS A 2 -10.67 -15.39 14.28
N LEU A 3 -9.37 -15.26 13.95
CA LEU A 3 -8.92 -14.50 12.79
C LEU A 3 -8.24 -15.46 11.80
N LEU A 4 -8.53 -15.27 10.51
CA LEU A 4 -7.82 -15.90 9.41
C LEU A 4 -7.29 -14.78 8.52
N ALA A 5 -5.99 -14.60 8.50
CA ALA A 5 -5.34 -13.60 7.66
C ALA A 5 -4.65 -14.25 6.47
N THR A 6 -4.74 -13.63 5.31
CA THR A 6 -4.08 -14.09 4.08
C THR A 6 -3.43 -12.92 3.36
N ASP A 7 -2.31 -13.21 2.72
CA ASP A 7 -1.76 -12.34 1.68
C ASP A 7 -2.59 -12.45 0.40
N MET A 8 -2.53 -11.43 -0.44
CA MET A 8 -3.32 -11.36 -1.67
C MET A 8 -2.61 -11.97 -2.87
N ASP A 9 -1.49 -11.36 -3.26
CA ASP A 9 -0.82 -11.70 -4.52
C ASP A 9 -0.03 -13.01 -4.38
N GLY A 10 -0.31 -13.99 -5.26
CA GLY A 10 0.32 -15.31 -5.21
C GLY A 10 -0.14 -16.21 -4.06
N THR A 11 -1.12 -15.79 -3.24
CA THR A 11 -1.67 -16.58 -2.13
C THR A 11 -3.19 -16.71 -2.24
N PHE A 12 -3.93 -15.63 -2.03
CA PHE A 12 -5.40 -15.65 -2.13
C PHE A 12 -5.88 -15.46 -3.56
N LEU A 13 -5.23 -14.57 -4.31
CA LEU A 13 -5.54 -14.34 -5.72
C LEU A 13 -4.78 -15.32 -6.62
N ARG A 14 -5.46 -15.74 -7.69
CA ARG A 14 -4.88 -16.45 -8.82
C ARG A 14 -3.99 -15.52 -9.66
N ASP A 15 -3.28 -16.07 -10.63
CA ASP A 15 -2.42 -15.30 -11.54
C ASP A 15 -3.19 -14.24 -12.35
N ASP A 16 -4.45 -14.52 -12.68
CA ASP A 16 -5.38 -13.60 -13.36
C ASP A 16 -5.99 -12.54 -12.42
N LYS A 17 -5.53 -12.49 -11.17
CA LYS A 17 -6.01 -11.59 -10.10
C LYS A 17 -7.46 -11.84 -9.65
N SER A 18 -8.06 -12.96 -10.04
CA SER A 18 -9.35 -13.41 -9.51
C SER A 18 -9.18 -14.22 -8.22
N TYR A 19 -10.26 -14.37 -7.46
CA TYR A 19 -10.37 -15.33 -6.36
C TYR A 19 -11.48 -16.35 -6.65
N SER A 20 -11.64 -17.37 -5.79
CA SER A 20 -12.65 -18.42 -5.99
C SER A 20 -14.07 -17.87 -5.87
N GLU A 21 -14.95 -18.19 -6.81
CA GLU A 21 -16.39 -17.86 -6.76
C GLU A 21 -17.07 -18.42 -5.51
N GLU A 22 -16.55 -19.50 -4.93
CA GLU A 22 -17.07 -20.10 -3.70
C GLU A 22 -16.73 -19.27 -2.45
N PHE A 23 -15.80 -18.33 -2.54
CA PHE A 23 -15.30 -17.60 -1.38
C PHE A 23 -16.39 -16.82 -0.65
N ASN A 24 -17.28 -16.14 -1.37
CA ASN A 24 -18.35 -15.36 -0.75
C ASN A 24 -19.27 -16.23 0.11
N ALA A 25 -19.63 -17.41 -0.40
CA ALA A 25 -20.45 -18.36 0.35
C ALA A 25 -19.71 -18.94 1.56
N LEU A 26 -18.41 -19.24 1.40
CA LEU A 26 -17.55 -19.71 2.47
C LEU A 26 -17.37 -18.65 3.56
N TYR A 27 -17.12 -17.39 3.16
CA TYR A 27 -16.96 -16.28 4.09
C TYR A 27 -18.20 -16.07 4.96
N LYS A 28 -19.41 -16.11 4.37
CA LYS A 28 -20.67 -16.06 5.12
C LYS A 28 -20.82 -17.20 6.13
N GLN A 29 -20.25 -18.38 5.85
CA GLN A 29 -20.21 -19.49 6.80
C GLN A 29 -19.16 -19.27 7.91
N MET A 30 -18.02 -18.64 7.57
CA MET A 30 -16.99 -18.27 8.54
C MET A 30 -17.54 -17.30 9.58
N LEU A 31 -18.28 -16.27 9.13
CA LEU A 31 -18.92 -15.28 10.03
C LEU A 31 -19.88 -15.97 11.01
N LYS A 32 -20.67 -16.95 10.59
CA LYS A 32 -21.55 -17.74 11.47
C LYS A 32 -20.81 -18.55 12.54
N LYS A 33 -19.51 -18.81 12.32
CA LYS A 33 -18.62 -19.52 13.24
C LYS A 33 -17.71 -18.59 14.05
N ASP A 34 -18.00 -17.28 14.03
CA ASP A 34 -17.19 -16.24 14.69
C ASP A 34 -15.74 -16.22 14.20
N ILE A 35 -15.54 -16.44 12.88
CA ILE A 35 -14.26 -16.35 12.20
C ILE A 35 -14.27 -15.11 11.30
N GLN A 36 -13.37 -14.17 11.58
CA GLN A 36 -13.14 -12.98 10.77
C GLN A 36 -12.02 -13.24 9.75
N PHE A 37 -12.21 -12.72 8.53
CA PHE A 37 -11.21 -12.82 7.48
C PHE A 37 -10.50 -11.49 7.31
N VAL A 38 -9.17 -11.54 7.25
CA VAL A 38 -8.29 -10.37 7.16
C VAL A 38 -7.49 -10.46 5.87
N ILE A 39 -7.63 -9.46 5.04
CA ILE A 39 -6.82 -9.25 3.84
C ILE A 39 -5.54 -8.52 4.27
N ALA A 40 -4.38 -9.11 4.04
CA ALA A 40 -3.09 -8.49 4.33
C ALA A 40 -2.33 -8.21 3.02
N SER A 41 -1.93 -6.97 2.76
CA SER A 41 -1.24 -6.59 1.53
C SER A 41 -0.39 -5.33 1.68
N GLY A 42 0.60 -5.19 0.80
CA GLY A 42 1.34 -3.95 0.62
C GLY A 42 0.56 -2.86 -0.11
N ASN A 43 -0.58 -3.20 -0.72
CA ASN A 43 -1.37 -2.29 -1.53
C ASN A 43 -2.24 -1.33 -0.69
N GLN A 44 -2.70 -0.25 -1.34
CA GLN A 44 -3.69 0.67 -0.76
C GLN A 44 -5.03 -0.02 -0.52
N TYR A 45 -5.80 0.48 0.47
CA TYR A 45 -7.16 0.04 0.74
C TYR A 45 -8.04 0.10 -0.53
N GLU A 46 -7.98 1.19 -1.28
CA GLU A 46 -8.77 1.44 -2.47
C GLU A 46 -8.46 0.42 -3.60
N ALA A 47 -7.22 -0.06 -3.65
CA ALA A 47 -6.83 -1.10 -4.60
C ALA A 47 -7.24 -2.51 -4.16
N LEU A 48 -7.51 -2.70 -2.88
CA LEU A 48 -7.93 -3.99 -2.31
C LEU A 48 -9.45 -4.13 -2.29
N VAL A 49 -10.16 -3.13 -1.78
CA VAL A 49 -11.62 -3.19 -1.60
C VAL A 49 -12.38 -3.38 -2.91
N CYS A 50 -11.88 -2.79 -4.00
CA CYS A 50 -12.50 -2.93 -5.33
C CYS A 50 -12.40 -4.33 -5.95
N LYS A 51 -11.64 -5.25 -5.33
CA LYS A 51 -11.51 -6.63 -5.80
C LYS A 51 -12.62 -7.53 -5.28
N PHE A 52 -13.37 -7.10 -4.28
CA PHE A 52 -14.40 -7.90 -3.62
C PHE A 52 -15.79 -7.40 -3.98
N ASP A 53 -16.74 -8.35 -3.98
CA ASP A 53 -18.13 -8.06 -4.26
C ASP A 53 -18.79 -7.22 -3.16
N ASP A 54 -19.78 -6.43 -3.54
CA ASP A 54 -20.47 -5.49 -2.64
C ASP A 54 -21.11 -6.16 -1.42
N ASP A 55 -21.44 -7.44 -1.50
CA ASP A 55 -22.10 -8.19 -0.45
C ASP A 55 -21.16 -8.70 0.66
N ILE A 56 -19.85 -8.56 0.49
CA ILE A 56 -18.85 -8.99 1.48
C ILE A 56 -17.77 -7.95 1.78
N LYS A 57 -17.48 -7.02 0.85
CA LYS A 57 -16.34 -6.11 0.94
C LYS A 57 -16.30 -5.29 2.23
N ASP A 58 -17.46 -4.84 2.73
CA ASP A 58 -17.53 -3.99 3.92
C ASP A 58 -17.37 -4.78 5.23
N ASP A 59 -17.55 -6.08 5.21
CA ASP A 59 -17.41 -6.94 6.38
C ASP A 59 -15.98 -7.51 6.54
N LEU A 60 -15.11 -7.34 5.51
CA LEU A 60 -13.72 -7.76 5.55
C LEU A 60 -12.84 -6.75 6.30
N TYR A 61 -11.79 -7.24 6.95
CA TYR A 61 -10.72 -6.41 7.49
C TYR A 61 -9.59 -6.28 6.48
N TYR A 62 -9.14 -5.07 6.23
CA TYR A 62 -8.04 -4.78 5.29
C TYR A 62 -6.82 -4.26 6.04
N LEU A 63 -5.80 -5.10 6.13
CA LEU A 63 -4.47 -4.75 6.62
C LEU A 63 -3.65 -4.26 5.42
N CYS A 64 -3.61 -2.94 5.23
CA CYS A 64 -3.06 -2.27 4.04
C CYS A 64 -1.66 -1.71 4.29
N GLU A 65 -1.02 -1.23 3.23
CA GLU A 65 0.25 -0.49 3.29
C GLU A 65 1.33 -1.22 4.11
N ASN A 66 1.48 -2.55 3.90
CA ASN A 66 2.38 -3.41 4.65
C ASN A 66 2.10 -3.48 6.16
N GLY A 67 0.85 -3.28 6.57
CA GLY A 67 0.42 -3.35 7.96
C GLY A 67 0.40 -2.02 8.71
N THR A 68 0.71 -0.91 8.04
CA THR A 68 0.69 0.41 8.68
C THR A 68 -0.71 1.03 8.77
N LYS A 69 -1.70 0.44 8.07
CA LYS A 69 -3.09 0.92 8.08
C LYS A 69 -4.05 -0.27 8.11
N ILE A 70 -5.03 -0.24 9.02
CA ILE A 70 -6.12 -1.22 9.05
C ILE A 70 -7.44 -0.49 8.83
N VAL A 71 -8.21 -0.98 7.87
CA VAL A 71 -9.53 -0.44 7.53
C VAL A 71 -10.60 -1.51 7.73
N TYR A 72 -11.72 -1.11 8.33
CA TYR A 72 -12.90 -1.94 8.48
C TYR A 72 -14.14 -1.08 8.23
N ARG A 73 -15.05 -1.53 7.35
CA ARG A 73 -16.26 -0.80 6.94
C ARG A 73 -15.99 0.62 6.45
N GLY A 74 -14.86 0.82 5.77
CA GLY A 74 -14.45 2.13 5.27
C GLY A 74 -13.75 3.02 6.30
N ASP A 75 -13.78 2.67 7.58
CA ASP A 75 -13.14 3.44 8.65
C ASP A 75 -11.72 2.95 8.92
N VAL A 76 -10.79 3.88 9.08
CA VAL A 76 -9.42 3.59 9.54
C VAL A 76 -9.46 3.30 11.04
N ILE A 77 -9.36 2.02 11.43
CA ILE A 77 -9.40 1.59 12.83
C ILE A 77 -8.01 1.49 13.48
N TYR A 78 -6.96 1.49 12.67
CA TYR A 78 -5.57 1.53 13.12
C TYR A 78 -4.70 2.18 12.06
N LYS A 79 -3.72 2.97 12.50
CA LYS A 79 -2.63 3.49 11.66
C LYS A 79 -1.35 3.60 12.47
N HIS A 80 -0.23 3.42 11.79
CA HIS A 80 1.10 3.69 12.30
C HIS A 80 1.84 4.57 11.30
N CYS A 81 1.97 5.84 11.65
CA CYS A 81 2.56 6.85 10.79
C CYS A 81 4.02 7.08 11.14
N LEU A 82 4.78 7.56 10.17
CA LEU A 82 6.15 7.97 10.38
C LEU A 82 6.19 9.24 11.24
N GLU A 83 7.12 9.29 12.18
CA GLU A 83 7.43 10.52 12.90
C GLU A 83 8.02 11.57 11.93
N THR A 84 7.79 12.85 12.20
CA THR A 84 8.17 13.93 11.30
C THR A 84 9.67 13.91 10.95
N ASP A 85 10.54 13.68 11.92
CA ASP A 85 11.99 13.64 11.70
C ASP A 85 12.39 12.47 10.81
N ASP A 86 11.74 11.31 10.97
CA ASP A 86 11.97 10.13 10.15
C ASP A 86 11.49 10.32 8.72
N TYR A 87 10.29 10.88 8.58
CA TYR A 87 9.75 11.24 7.29
C TYR A 87 10.70 12.18 6.54
N GLN A 88 11.11 13.28 7.16
CA GLN A 88 12.01 14.24 6.54
C GLN A 88 13.39 13.63 6.20
N HIS A 89 13.95 12.81 7.09
CA HIS A 89 15.19 12.11 6.82
C HIS A 89 15.08 11.20 5.60
N ALA A 90 14.06 10.35 5.55
CA ALA A 90 13.84 9.43 4.44
C ALA A 90 13.55 10.17 3.12
N LEU A 91 12.68 11.17 3.15
CA LEU A 91 12.34 11.99 1.99
C LEU A 91 13.59 12.66 1.39
N ASN A 92 14.46 13.24 2.23
CA ASN A 92 15.67 13.91 1.77
C ASN A 92 16.65 12.96 1.05
N ILE A 93 16.70 11.69 1.46
CA ILE A 93 17.52 10.69 0.79
C ILE A 93 16.87 10.22 -0.52
N LEU A 94 15.58 9.92 -0.47
CA LEU A 94 14.87 9.29 -1.59
C LEU A 94 14.64 10.25 -2.76
N LYS A 95 14.45 11.55 -2.50
CA LYS A 95 14.24 12.57 -3.55
C LYS A 95 15.51 12.92 -4.34
N GLU A 96 16.70 12.51 -3.89
CA GLU A 96 17.96 12.79 -4.60
C GLU A 96 18.05 12.05 -5.94
N ASP A 97 17.38 10.91 -6.07
CA ASP A 97 17.34 10.15 -7.32
C ASP A 97 16.15 10.59 -8.18
N GLU A 98 16.39 11.56 -9.04
CA GLU A 98 15.36 12.14 -9.90
C GLU A 98 14.83 11.18 -10.99
N GLU A 99 15.55 10.10 -11.28
CA GLU A 99 15.15 9.08 -12.25
C GLU A 99 14.14 8.09 -11.65
N CYS A 100 14.10 8.00 -10.32
CA CYS A 100 13.13 7.19 -9.61
C CYS A 100 11.84 7.93 -9.37
N MET A 101 10.73 7.24 -9.56
CA MET A 101 9.44 7.70 -9.11
C MET A 101 9.27 7.38 -7.63
N LEU A 102 9.28 8.41 -6.79
CA LEU A 102 8.96 8.29 -5.38
C LEU A 102 7.45 8.41 -5.18
N VAL A 103 6.88 7.45 -4.48
CA VAL A 103 5.50 7.44 -4.01
C VAL A 103 5.51 7.63 -2.50
N VAL A 104 4.90 8.69 -2.03
CA VAL A 104 4.70 8.98 -0.60
C VAL A 104 3.29 8.54 -0.24
N SER A 105 3.15 7.41 0.46
CA SER A 105 1.84 6.88 0.87
C SER A 105 1.42 7.52 2.19
N GLY A 106 0.36 8.32 2.14
CA GLY A 106 -0.30 8.89 3.30
C GLY A 106 -1.54 8.11 3.73
N VAL A 107 -2.16 8.57 4.82
CA VAL A 107 -3.42 8.01 5.32
C VAL A 107 -4.57 8.31 4.35
N LYS A 108 -4.57 9.50 3.74
CA LYS A 108 -5.62 9.98 2.83
C LYS A 108 -5.33 9.57 1.38
N HIS A 109 -4.11 9.82 0.89
CA HIS A 109 -3.73 9.65 -0.52
C HIS A 109 -2.31 9.10 -0.69
N ALA A 110 -1.98 8.65 -1.88
CA ALA A 110 -0.59 8.51 -2.32
C ALA A 110 -0.22 9.78 -3.11
N TYR A 111 0.97 10.31 -2.85
CA TYR A 111 1.47 11.53 -3.46
C TYR A 111 2.64 11.21 -4.38
N ILE A 112 2.61 11.76 -5.59
CA ILE A 112 3.62 11.56 -6.64
C ILE A 112 3.90 12.93 -7.27
N LEU A 113 5.14 13.20 -7.64
CA LEU A 113 5.47 14.46 -8.33
C LEU A 113 4.82 14.51 -9.70
N LYS A 114 4.28 15.66 -10.09
CA LYS A 114 3.62 15.93 -11.38
C LYS A 114 4.48 15.58 -12.60
N LYS A 115 5.81 15.59 -12.47
CA LYS A 115 6.69 15.18 -13.57
C LYS A 115 6.46 13.73 -14.04
N PHE A 116 5.74 12.90 -13.27
CA PHE A 116 5.36 11.53 -13.62
C PHE A 116 3.89 11.39 -14.02
N GLU A 117 3.16 12.49 -14.19
CA GLU A 117 1.73 12.45 -14.51
C GLU A 117 1.44 11.83 -15.89
N ASP A 118 2.38 11.93 -16.83
CA ASP A 118 2.33 11.26 -18.13
C ASP A 118 2.27 9.74 -18.03
N ARG A 119 2.66 9.17 -16.88
CA ARG A 119 2.61 7.73 -16.57
C ARG A 119 1.39 7.31 -15.76
N LYS A 120 0.41 8.19 -15.60
CA LYS A 120 -0.78 7.97 -14.77
C LYS A 120 -1.48 6.64 -15.07
N ASP A 121 -1.65 6.29 -16.33
CA ASP A 121 -2.34 5.07 -16.73
C ASP A 121 -1.62 3.82 -16.20
N PHE A 122 -0.28 3.81 -16.25
CA PHE A 122 0.51 2.74 -15.66
C PHE A 122 0.43 2.74 -14.12
N ILE A 123 0.57 3.90 -13.50
CA ILE A 123 0.55 4.04 -12.03
C ILE A 123 -0.78 3.57 -11.46
N THR A 124 -1.91 3.89 -12.12
CA THR A 124 -3.25 3.53 -11.67
C THR A 124 -3.56 2.02 -11.74
N LEU A 125 -2.71 1.22 -12.35
CA LEU A 125 -2.80 -0.24 -12.25
C LEU A 125 -2.54 -0.73 -10.82
N PHE A 126 -1.68 -0.03 -10.07
CA PHE A 126 -1.21 -0.42 -8.73
C PHE A 126 -1.74 0.49 -7.61
N ILE A 127 -1.88 1.79 -7.91
CA ILE A 127 -2.26 2.82 -6.93
C ILE A 127 -3.53 3.50 -7.42
N LYS A 128 -4.60 3.48 -6.62
CA LYS A 128 -5.91 3.99 -7.02
C LYS A 128 -6.19 5.41 -6.56
N ASN A 129 -5.75 5.75 -5.36
CA ASN A 129 -6.02 7.05 -4.75
C ASN A 129 -4.76 7.92 -4.76
N ILE A 130 -4.55 8.65 -5.87
CA ILE A 130 -3.32 9.40 -6.17
C ILE A 130 -3.60 10.89 -6.22
N VAL A 131 -2.69 11.68 -5.66
CA VAL A 131 -2.59 13.13 -5.84
C VAL A 131 -1.22 13.45 -6.44
N PHE A 132 -1.22 14.16 -7.59
CA PHE A 132 -0.01 14.69 -8.19
C PHE A 132 0.29 16.07 -7.61
N VAL A 133 1.50 16.26 -7.07
CA VAL A 133 1.97 17.48 -6.42
C VAL A 133 3.17 18.08 -7.15
N ASP A 134 3.34 19.39 -7.07
CA ASP A 134 4.54 20.06 -7.61
C ASP A 134 5.75 19.84 -6.70
N SER A 135 5.52 19.79 -5.38
CA SER A 135 6.53 19.49 -4.35
C SER A 135 5.94 18.60 -3.26
N PHE A 136 6.75 17.73 -2.67
CA PHE A 136 6.35 16.97 -1.48
C PHE A 136 6.16 17.85 -0.23
N ASP A 137 6.59 19.11 -0.26
CA ASP A 137 6.33 20.08 0.80
C ASP A 137 4.86 20.54 0.85
N GLU A 138 4.07 20.24 -0.18
CA GLU A 138 2.63 20.52 -0.24
C GLU A 138 1.78 19.46 0.49
N ILE A 139 2.40 18.35 0.93
CA ILE A 139 1.67 17.25 1.55
C ILE A 139 1.20 17.65 2.94
N ASP A 140 -0.13 17.69 3.12
CA ASP A 140 -0.82 17.81 4.40
C ASP A 140 -1.52 16.49 4.75
N ASP A 141 -0.71 15.49 5.09
CA ASP A 141 -1.17 14.14 5.43
C ASP A 141 -0.20 13.47 6.41
N GLU A 142 -0.68 12.48 7.14
CA GLU A 142 0.15 11.61 7.97
C GLU A 142 0.73 10.50 7.08
N ILE A 143 2.04 10.31 7.09
CA ILE A 143 2.72 9.44 6.15
C ILE A 143 2.93 8.05 6.74
N LEU A 144 2.56 7.03 5.95
CA LEU A 144 2.63 5.62 6.32
C LEU A 144 3.93 4.96 5.85
N LYS A 145 4.28 5.18 4.57
CA LYS A 145 5.47 4.57 3.95
C LYS A 145 5.92 5.32 2.71
N PHE A 146 7.10 4.94 2.23
CA PHE A 146 7.60 5.28 0.90
C PHE A 146 7.65 4.06 -0.01
N SER A 147 7.41 4.27 -1.29
CA SER A 147 7.70 3.28 -2.32
C SER A 147 8.51 3.95 -3.44
N VAL A 148 9.49 3.24 -3.97
CA VAL A 148 10.34 3.73 -5.05
C VAL A 148 10.15 2.81 -6.25
N ALA A 149 9.74 3.38 -7.37
CA ALA A 149 9.67 2.66 -8.64
C ALA A 149 10.74 3.18 -9.59
N ASN A 150 11.39 2.25 -10.25
CA ASN A 150 12.43 2.52 -11.22
C ASN A 150 12.03 1.91 -12.56
N PHE A 151 12.28 2.63 -13.65
CA PHE A 151 11.90 2.23 -14.99
C PHE A 151 13.09 1.78 -15.86
N ASP A 152 14.33 1.84 -15.34
CA ASP A 152 15.56 1.45 -16.04
C ASP A 152 16.08 0.05 -15.66
N GLY A 153 15.40 -0.65 -14.77
CA GLY A 153 15.77 -2.00 -14.32
C GLY A 153 16.94 -2.07 -13.33
N LYS A 154 17.36 -0.94 -12.74
CA LYS A 154 18.51 -0.86 -11.82
C LYS A 154 18.09 -0.62 -10.36
N ILE A 155 16.93 -1.08 -9.96
CA ILE A 155 16.41 -0.84 -8.61
C ILE A 155 17.28 -1.50 -7.53
N GLU A 156 17.91 -2.63 -7.81
CA GLU A 156 18.76 -3.36 -6.86
C GLU A 156 20.01 -2.56 -6.47
N ASP A 157 20.68 -1.91 -7.44
CA ASP A 157 21.85 -1.07 -7.18
C ASP A 157 21.47 0.12 -6.28
N ARG A 158 20.33 0.75 -6.56
CA ARG A 158 19.80 1.86 -5.78
C ARG A 158 19.38 1.45 -4.36
N LEU A 159 18.81 0.27 -4.24
CA LEU A 159 18.42 -0.30 -2.95
C LEU A 159 19.61 -0.38 -1.98
N GLU A 160 20.75 -0.86 -2.45
CA GLU A 160 21.95 -0.95 -1.63
C GLU A 160 22.49 0.42 -1.18
N VAL A 161 22.35 1.45 -2.01
CA VAL A 161 22.69 2.83 -1.64
C VAL A 161 21.72 3.37 -0.60
N ILE A 162 20.42 3.16 -0.81
CA ILE A 162 19.36 3.59 0.14
C ILE A 162 19.57 2.93 1.49
N LYS A 163 19.74 1.61 1.55
CA LYS A 163 19.95 0.86 2.80
C LYS A 163 21.11 1.35 3.63
N LYS A 164 22.19 1.85 3.01
CA LYS A 164 23.37 2.38 3.72
C LYS A 164 23.14 3.75 4.33
N ARG A 165 22.19 4.51 3.82
CA ARG A 165 21.98 5.93 4.18
C ARG A 165 20.74 6.13 5.06
N ILE A 166 19.71 5.32 4.83
CA ILE A 166 18.46 5.45 5.57
C ILE A 166 18.63 4.99 7.03
N ASN A 167 17.86 5.59 7.94
CA ASN A 167 17.89 5.20 9.34
C ASN A 167 17.61 3.69 9.49
N PRO A 168 18.41 2.90 10.26
CA PRO A 168 18.24 1.45 10.41
C PRO A 168 16.89 0.99 10.97
N LYS A 169 16.12 1.89 11.57
CA LYS A 169 14.75 1.57 12.01
C LYS A 169 13.77 1.36 10.85
N PHE A 170 14.09 1.85 9.64
CA PHE A 170 13.28 1.57 8.46
C PHE A 170 13.55 0.16 7.95
N ARG A 171 12.47 -0.57 7.72
CA ARG A 171 12.55 -1.82 6.97
C ARG A 171 12.48 -1.51 5.47
N VAL A 172 13.54 -1.81 4.75
CA VAL A 172 13.63 -1.65 3.30
C VAL A 172 13.50 -3.01 2.64
N VAL A 173 12.51 -3.17 1.76
CA VAL A 173 12.21 -4.41 1.04
C VAL A 173 12.01 -4.15 -0.45
N THR A 174 12.26 -5.14 -1.28
CA THR A 174 11.83 -5.19 -2.69
C THR A 174 10.58 -6.04 -2.80
N THR A 175 9.70 -5.70 -3.74
CA THR A 175 8.48 -6.45 -4.07
C THR A 175 8.40 -6.65 -5.57
#